data_6f310b3daed769a4e2d906d8bc1cc3ea
#
_entry.id   6f310b3daed769a4e2d906d8bc1cc3ea
#
_cell.length_a   1.000
_cell.length_b   1.000
_cell.length_c   1.000
_cell.angle_alpha   90.00
_cell.angle_beta   90.00
_cell.angle_gamma   90.00
#
_symmetry.space_group_name_H-M   'P 1'
#
loop_
_entity.id
_entity.type
_entity.pdbx_description
1 polymer ?
#
loop_
_entity_poly.entity_id
_entity_poly.type
_entity_poly.pdbx_seq_one_letter_code
_entity_poly.pdbx_strand_id
1 'polypeptide(L)'
;IENLPNKEWWKLDANLTGGELFHLIHELDLLCWLLGDIEAVFAQAANQAHHDTPDSRDVLQLLLRFKNGVLGSLEMGTAYRLHQWGIQIHGENGVIEVNFFTSSVTFNYLDGKIEHVDLFDEFEADLSLRESAKGTQQYNVTHAPCQLWLSRAAEIEVQSVVEHLTQGKISPLSLCLTEAIEVAEAAKQSMVTEKQISVKK
;
A
#
# COMPACT_ATOMS: atom_id res chain seq x y z
N ILE A 1 -6.94 20.68 6.73
CA ILE A 1 -5.57 20.95 7.23
C ILE A 1 -5.50 20.80 8.76
N GLU A 2 -6.62 20.63 9.47
CA GLU A 2 -6.62 20.51 10.94
C GLU A 2 -5.94 19.23 11.49
N ASN A 3 -5.56 18.30 10.62
CA ASN A 3 -4.95 17.03 11.00
C ASN A 3 -3.58 16.79 10.38
N LEU A 4 -2.86 17.85 10.01
CA LEU A 4 -1.44 17.68 9.66
C LEU A 4 -0.70 17.21 10.91
N PRO A 5 0.12 16.16 10.81
CA PRO A 5 0.90 15.68 11.93
C PRO A 5 1.80 16.81 12.47
N ASN A 6 1.97 16.84 13.78
CA ASN A 6 2.88 17.77 14.43
C ASN A 6 4.26 17.66 13.79
N LYS A 7 5.02 18.77 13.71
CA LYS A 7 6.42 18.82 13.23
C LYS A 7 7.35 17.79 13.89
N GLU A 8 7.04 17.44 15.14
CA GLU A 8 7.79 16.46 15.93
C GLU A 8 7.37 15.00 15.65
N TRP A 9 6.43 14.79 14.72
CA TRP A 9 5.98 13.45 14.41
C TRP A 9 7.08 12.69 13.68
N TRP A 10 7.58 11.64 14.30
CA TRP A 10 8.72 10.85 13.81
C TRP A 10 8.59 10.35 12.38
N LYS A 11 7.36 10.16 11.90
CA LYS A 11 7.08 9.72 10.52
C LYS A 11 7.49 10.75 9.45
N LEU A 12 7.60 12.03 9.80
CA LEU A 12 8.07 13.08 8.91
C LEU A 12 9.60 13.19 8.85
N ASP A 13 10.30 12.52 9.77
CA ASP A 13 11.75 12.48 9.78
C ASP A 13 12.28 11.36 8.90
N ALA A 14 12.77 11.72 7.72
CA ALA A 14 13.34 10.78 6.77
C ALA A 14 14.55 10.00 7.31
N ASN A 15 15.25 10.53 8.32
CA ASN A 15 16.36 9.81 8.95
C ASN A 15 15.88 8.67 9.86
N LEU A 16 14.66 8.78 10.39
CA LEU A 16 14.06 7.75 11.24
C LEU A 16 13.27 6.73 10.43
N THR A 17 12.61 7.17 9.37
CA THR A 17 11.71 6.33 8.57
C THR A 17 12.36 5.78 7.30
N GLY A 18 13.49 6.32 6.87
CA GLY A 18 14.04 6.08 5.54
C GLY A 18 13.37 6.91 4.44
N GLY A 19 12.36 7.70 4.80
CA GLY A 19 11.53 8.49 3.92
C GLY A 19 10.17 7.84 3.62
N GLU A 20 9.32 8.56 2.94
CA GLU A 20 7.91 8.20 2.69
C GLU A 20 7.78 6.84 1.98
N LEU A 21 8.65 6.53 1.03
CA LEU A 21 8.66 5.24 0.33
C LEU A 21 8.78 4.03 1.25
N PHE A 22 9.60 4.14 2.30
CA PHE A 22 9.80 3.05 3.25
C PHE A 22 8.70 3.00 4.31
N HIS A 23 8.09 4.14 4.58
CA HIS A 23 6.93 4.19 5.47
C HIS A 23 5.69 3.58 4.83
N LEU A 24 5.52 3.74 3.52
CA LEU A 24 4.40 3.22 2.72
C LEU A 24 4.81 2.02 1.85
N ILE A 25 5.74 1.20 2.34
CA ILE A 25 6.30 0.07 1.56
C ILE A 25 5.30 -1.05 1.31
N HIS A 26 4.22 -1.10 2.07
CA HIS A 26 3.20 -2.15 1.98
C HIS A 26 2.54 -2.24 0.61
N GLU A 27 2.36 -1.10 -0.07
CA GLU A 27 1.77 -1.03 -1.40
C GLU A 27 2.71 -1.64 -2.45
N LEU A 28 4.02 -1.40 -2.32
CA LEU A 28 5.02 -2.01 -3.20
C LEU A 28 5.11 -3.52 -2.99
N ASP A 29 5.10 -3.96 -1.73
CA ASP A 29 5.10 -5.38 -1.38
C ASP A 29 3.89 -6.10 -1.95
N LEU A 30 2.69 -5.52 -1.78
CA LEU A 30 1.46 -6.06 -2.31
C LEU A 30 1.46 -6.14 -3.84
N LEU A 31 1.99 -5.12 -4.53
CA LEU A 31 2.10 -5.13 -5.99
C LEU A 31 3.07 -6.21 -6.47
N CYS A 32 4.22 -6.39 -5.80
CA CYS A 32 5.16 -7.47 -6.09
C CYS A 32 4.50 -8.84 -5.88
N TRP A 33 3.73 -8.99 -4.81
CA TRP A 33 3.03 -10.25 -4.50
C TRP A 33 1.94 -10.57 -5.54
N LEU A 34 1.17 -9.58 -5.97
CA LEU A 34 0.06 -9.77 -6.92
C LEU A 34 0.53 -9.93 -8.36
N LEU A 35 1.52 -9.15 -8.78
CA LEU A 35 1.89 -8.99 -10.19
C LEU A 35 3.29 -9.51 -10.53
N GLY A 36 4.07 -9.90 -9.52
CA GLY A 36 5.42 -10.42 -9.69
C GLY A 36 6.50 -9.34 -9.61
N ASP A 37 7.72 -9.71 -9.97
CA ASP A 37 8.91 -8.87 -9.84
C ASP A 37 8.82 -7.59 -10.68
N ILE A 38 9.20 -6.47 -10.08
CA ILE A 38 9.38 -5.20 -10.77
C ILE A 38 10.79 -5.14 -11.36
N GLU A 39 10.87 -4.88 -12.66
CA GLU A 39 12.13 -4.79 -13.42
C GLU A 39 12.74 -3.39 -13.35
N ALA A 40 11.90 -2.35 -13.41
CA ALA A 40 12.34 -0.97 -13.44
C ALA A 40 11.29 -0.01 -12.89
N VAL A 41 11.77 1.10 -12.34
CA VAL A 41 10.95 2.16 -11.77
C VAL A 41 11.42 3.54 -12.25
N PHE A 42 10.46 4.41 -12.55
CA PHE A 42 10.65 5.86 -12.62
C PHE A 42 9.82 6.50 -11.54
N ALA A 43 10.42 7.35 -10.72
CA ALA A 43 9.76 7.98 -9.58
C ALA A 43 9.98 9.47 -9.52
N GLN A 44 8.92 10.18 -9.12
CA GLN A 44 8.96 11.61 -8.79
C GLN A 44 8.31 11.81 -7.41
N ALA A 45 8.77 12.85 -6.71
CA ALA A 45 8.24 13.23 -5.42
C ALA A 45 8.18 14.76 -5.28
N ALA A 46 7.21 15.21 -4.49
CA ALA A 46 7.04 16.62 -4.17
C ALA A 46 6.67 16.82 -2.70
N ASN A 47 6.86 18.02 -2.20
CA ASN A 47 6.31 18.49 -0.93
C ASN A 47 5.19 19.50 -1.23
N GLN A 48 3.94 19.09 -1.03
CA GLN A 48 2.76 19.88 -1.38
C GLN A 48 1.99 20.42 -0.16
N ALA A 49 2.10 19.77 0.98
CA ALA A 49 1.33 20.09 2.16
C ALA A 49 2.19 20.36 3.42
N HIS A 50 3.32 19.66 3.55
CA HIS A 50 4.18 19.75 4.73
C HIS A 50 5.34 20.73 4.53
N HIS A 51 5.03 21.96 4.11
CA HIS A 51 6.04 22.98 3.78
C HIS A 51 6.94 23.36 4.96
N ASP A 52 6.46 23.14 6.18
CA ASP A 52 7.23 23.33 7.39
C ASP A 52 8.32 22.27 7.63
N THR A 53 8.29 21.20 6.86
CA THR A 53 9.25 20.09 6.91
C THR A 53 9.84 19.92 5.48
N PRO A 54 10.87 20.73 5.14
CA PRO A 54 11.35 20.85 3.74
C PRO A 54 11.84 19.53 3.13
N ASP A 55 12.31 18.61 3.98
CA ASP A 55 12.83 17.30 3.54
C ASP A 55 11.72 16.24 3.37
N SER A 56 10.49 16.55 3.78
CA SER A 56 9.34 15.67 3.56
C SER A 56 9.01 15.58 2.08
N ARG A 57 8.65 14.39 1.65
CA ARG A 57 8.11 14.11 0.30
C ARG A 57 6.74 13.50 0.49
N ASP A 58 5.74 14.35 0.54
CA ASP A 58 4.36 14.02 0.91
C ASP A 58 3.44 13.64 -0.26
N VAL A 59 3.99 13.72 -1.48
CA VAL A 59 3.39 13.18 -2.72
C VAL A 59 4.46 12.43 -3.48
N LEU A 60 4.20 11.16 -3.80
CA LEU A 60 5.07 10.31 -4.62
C LEU A 60 4.26 9.69 -5.76
N GLN A 61 4.88 9.65 -6.93
CA GLN A 61 4.34 8.98 -8.11
C GLN A 61 5.42 8.09 -8.70
N LEU A 62 5.09 6.82 -8.92
CA LEU A 62 5.96 5.82 -9.48
C LEU A 62 5.34 5.24 -10.75
N LEU A 63 6.13 5.10 -11.80
CA LEU A 63 5.82 4.28 -12.96
C LEU A 63 6.64 3.00 -12.85
N LEU A 64 5.96 1.86 -12.91
CA LEU A 64 6.52 0.55 -12.67
C LEU A 64 6.47 -0.30 -13.94
N ARG A 65 7.55 -1.00 -14.24
CA ARG A 65 7.58 -2.03 -15.26
C ARG A 65 7.93 -3.35 -14.61
N PHE A 66 7.05 -4.32 -14.78
CA PHE A 66 7.21 -5.67 -14.27
C PHE A 66 7.97 -6.55 -15.27
N LYS A 67 8.67 -7.58 -14.79
CA LYS A 67 9.40 -8.53 -15.65
C LYS A 67 8.51 -9.30 -16.62
N ASN A 68 7.25 -9.51 -16.27
CA ASN A 68 6.25 -10.15 -17.12
C ASN A 68 5.65 -9.20 -18.18
N GLY A 69 6.11 -7.95 -18.26
CA GLY A 69 5.66 -6.96 -19.23
C GLY A 69 4.48 -6.09 -18.78
N VAL A 70 3.92 -6.33 -17.60
CA VAL A 70 2.88 -5.47 -17.02
C VAL A 70 3.45 -4.09 -16.74
N LEU A 71 2.66 -3.05 -16.99
CA LEU A 71 2.95 -1.68 -16.61
C LEU A 71 2.00 -1.24 -15.50
N GLY A 72 2.54 -0.55 -14.51
CA GLY A 72 1.79 -0.03 -13.38
C GLY A 72 2.15 1.41 -13.05
N SER A 73 1.25 2.07 -12.35
CA SER A 73 1.52 3.35 -11.69
C SER A 73 1.10 3.23 -10.23
N LEU A 74 1.89 3.83 -9.36
CA LEU A 74 1.59 3.93 -7.93
C LEU A 74 1.65 5.39 -7.53
N GLU A 75 0.59 5.86 -6.90
CA GLU A 75 0.52 7.17 -6.29
C GLU A 75 0.30 7.00 -4.79
N MET A 76 1.15 7.65 -4.00
CA MET A 76 1.09 7.57 -2.54
C MET A 76 1.48 8.89 -1.90
N GLY A 77 1.08 9.09 -0.66
CA GLY A 77 1.49 10.27 0.11
C GLY A 77 0.50 10.69 1.17
N THR A 78 0.93 11.62 1.99
CA THR A 78 0.18 12.16 3.14
C THR A 78 -0.45 13.53 2.85
N ALA A 79 -0.22 14.10 1.65
CA ALA A 79 -0.78 15.41 1.26
C ALA A 79 -2.24 15.36 0.80
N TYR A 80 -2.79 14.20 0.56
CA TYR A 80 -4.14 14.06 0.00
C TYR A 80 -5.21 14.34 1.06
N ARG A 81 -6.14 15.24 0.72
CA ARG A 81 -7.25 15.60 1.61
C ARG A 81 -8.36 14.56 1.65
N LEU A 82 -8.57 13.88 0.53
CA LEU A 82 -9.50 12.76 0.43
C LEU A 82 -8.64 11.49 0.29
N HIS A 83 -8.76 10.64 1.28
CA HIS A 83 -8.03 9.38 1.26
C HIS A 83 -8.67 8.43 0.27
N GLN A 84 -7.85 7.92 -0.64
CA GLN A 84 -8.16 6.77 -1.48
C GLN A 84 -7.10 5.71 -1.18
N TRP A 85 -7.53 4.49 -0.98
CA TRP A 85 -6.64 3.38 -0.76
C TRP A 85 -7.19 2.15 -1.47
N GLY A 86 -6.57 1.79 -2.56
CA GLY A 86 -7.06 0.72 -3.41
C GLY A 86 -6.11 0.40 -4.54
N ILE A 87 -6.45 -0.65 -5.27
CA ILE A 87 -5.75 -1.12 -6.46
C ILE A 87 -6.76 -1.34 -7.56
N GLN A 88 -6.41 -0.94 -8.78
CA GLN A 88 -7.15 -1.28 -9.98
C GLN A 88 -6.25 -2.07 -10.94
N ILE A 89 -6.71 -3.24 -11.37
CA ILE A 89 -5.98 -4.12 -12.27
C ILE A 89 -6.81 -4.32 -13.54
N HIS A 90 -6.25 -3.91 -14.67
CA HIS A 90 -6.86 -4.12 -15.99
C HIS A 90 -6.31 -5.41 -16.62
N GLY A 91 -7.17 -6.37 -16.88
CA GLY A 91 -6.86 -7.64 -17.52
C GLY A 91 -7.64 -7.85 -18.80
N GLU A 92 -7.36 -8.95 -19.50
CA GLU A 92 -8.03 -9.29 -20.76
C GLU A 92 -9.55 -9.52 -20.62
N ASN A 93 -10.00 -9.97 -19.45
CA ASN A 93 -11.40 -10.33 -19.20
C ASN A 93 -12.19 -9.27 -18.44
N GLY A 94 -11.55 -8.15 -18.06
CA GLY A 94 -12.20 -7.09 -17.31
C GLY A 94 -11.27 -6.34 -16.37
N VAL A 95 -11.85 -5.73 -15.36
CA VAL A 95 -11.14 -4.90 -14.36
C VAL A 95 -11.43 -5.44 -12.96
N ILE A 96 -10.38 -5.55 -12.15
CA ILE A 96 -10.46 -5.84 -10.72
C ILE A 96 -10.21 -4.54 -9.97
N GLU A 97 -11.09 -4.19 -9.04
CA GLU A 97 -10.96 -3.04 -8.17
C GLU A 97 -10.93 -3.51 -6.71
N VAL A 98 -9.84 -3.24 -6.03
CA VAL A 98 -9.69 -3.50 -4.59
C VAL A 98 -9.84 -2.20 -3.84
N ASN A 99 -10.74 -2.17 -2.88
CA ASN A 99 -10.93 -1.03 -1.99
C ASN A 99 -10.61 -1.44 -0.54
N PHE A 100 -9.50 -0.92 -0.01
CA PHE A 100 -9.06 -1.28 1.34
C PHE A 100 -9.89 -0.63 2.45
N PHE A 101 -10.60 0.47 2.17
CA PHE A 101 -11.47 1.10 3.17
C PHE A 101 -12.73 0.29 3.41
N THR A 102 -13.27 -0.30 2.36
CA THR A 102 -14.43 -1.18 2.46
C THR A 102 -14.03 -2.66 2.56
N SER A 103 -12.74 -2.97 2.44
CA SER A 103 -12.19 -4.33 2.37
C SER A 103 -12.96 -5.21 1.39
N SER A 104 -13.20 -4.68 0.20
CA SER A 104 -13.98 -5.33 -0.84
C SER A 104 -13.22 -5.38 -2.16
N VAL A 105 -13.56 -6.37 -2.96
CA VAL A 105 -13.11 -6.52 -4.33
C VAL A 105 -14.30 -6.50 -5.27
N THR A 106 -14.21 -5.72 -6.33
CA THR A 106 -15.19 -5.71 -7.41
C THR A 106 -14.54 -6.24 -8.68
N PHE A 107 -15.17 -7.20 -9.30
CA PHE A 107 -14.81 -7.72 -10.63
C PHE A 107 -15.81 -7.18 -11.65
N ASN A 108 -15.33 -6.35 -12.57
CA ASN A 108 -16.11 -5.84 -13.68
C ASN A 108 -15.70 -6.60 -14.96
N TYR A 109 -16.56 -7.52 -15.43
CA TYR A 109 -16.28 -8.34 -16.59
C TYR A 109 -16.69 -7.66 -17.91
N LEU A 110 -16.02 -8.01 -19.00
CA LEU A 110 -16.32 -7.45 -20.34
C LEU A 110 -17.73 -7.74 -20.84
N ASP A 111 -18.36 -8.83 -20.39
CA ASP A 111 -19.75 -9.19 -20.72
C ASP A 111 -20.79 -8.37 -19.93
N GLY A 112 -20.33 -7.44 -19.08
CA GLY A 112 -21.19 -6.61 -18.24
C GLY A 112 -21.57 -7.25 -16.90
N LYS A 113 -21.11 -8.46 -16.60
CA LYS A 113 -21.26 -9.05 -15.27
C LYS A 113 -20.43 -8.25 -14.27
N ILE A 114 -21.00 -8.00 -13.09
CA ILE A 114 -20.32 -7.41 -11.95
C ILE A 114 -20.43 -8.38 -10.77
N GLU A 115 -19.32 -8.60 -10.10
CA GLU A 115 -19.24 -9.45 -8.92
C GLU A 115 -18.56 -8.67 -7.80
N HIS A 116 -19.15 -8.71 -6.61
CA HIS A 116 -18.61 -8.08 -5.40
C HIS A 116 -18.25 -9.15 -4.39
N VAL A 117 -17.06 -9.05 -3.81
CA VAL A 117 -16.57 -9.93 -2.78
C VAL A 117 -16.09 -9.08 -1.60
N ASP A 118 -16.66 -9.32 -0.42
CA ASP A 118 -16.14 -8.76 0.81
C ASP A 118 -15.00 -9.64 1.32
N LEU A 119 -13.84 -9.03 1.61
CA LEU A 119 -12.64 -9.77 2.00
C LEU A 119 -12.72 -10.37 3.42
N PHE A 120 -13.59 -9.83 4.25
CA PHE A 120 -13.73 -10.20 5.66
C PHE A 120 -15.21 -10.22 6.09
N ASP A 121 -16.05 -10.88 5.32
CA ASP A 121 -17.50 -10.98 5.54
C ASP A 121 -17.88 -11.81 6.78
N GLU A 122 -16.94 -12.61 7.31
CA GLU A 122 -17.11 -13.41 8.54
C GLU A 122 -17.24 -12.53 9.80
N PHE A 123 -16.94 -11.22 9.73
CA PHE A 123 -16.87 -10.34 10.89
C PHE A 123 -17.97 -9.27 10.89
N GLU A 124 -19.16 -9.62 11.35
CA GLU A 124 -20.26 -8.66 11.55
C GLU A 124 -19.85 -7.43 12.39
N ALA A 125 -18.98 -7.63 13.38
CA ALA A 125 -18.47 -6.54 14.21
C ALA A 125 -17.62 -5.55 13.40
N ASP A 126 -16.86 -6.01 12.40
CA ASP A 126 -16.07 -5.13 11.52
C ASP A 126 -16.97 -4.38 10.54
N LEU A 127 -18.01 -5.00 10.01
CA LEU A 127 -19.03 -4.33 9.20
C LEU A 127 -19.71 -3.19 9.95
N SER A 128 -20.06 -3.41 11.20
CA SER A 128 -20.64 -2.37 12.07
C SER A 128 -19.67 -1.20 12.29
N LEU A 129 -18.37 -1.48 12.52
CA LEU A 129 -17.35 -0.44 12.65
C LEU A 129 -17.16 0.35 11.36
N ARG A 130 -17.16 -0.30 10.20
CA ARG A 130 -17.08 0.35 8.89
C ARG A 130 -18.27 1.25 8.64
N GLU A 131 -19.47 0.79 8.94
CA GLU A 131 -20.70 1.59 8.81
C GLU A 131 -20.66 2.84 9.70
N SER A 132 -20.20 2.70 10.94
CA SER A 132 -20.06 3.82 11.87
C SER A 132 -18.95 4.80 11.47
N ALA A 133 -17.94 4.34 10.76
CA ALA A 133 -16.80 5.14 10.29
C ALA A 133 -17.07 5.84 8.95
N LYS A 134 -18.16 5.54 8.26
CA LYS A 134 -18.54 6.23 7.02
C LYS A 134 -18.64 7.73 7.25
N GLY A 135 -17.75 8.49 6.63
CA GLY A 135 -17.68 9.95 6.74
C GLY A 135 -16.75 10.50 7.83
N THR A 136 -16.15 9.64 8.66
CA THR A 136 -15.23 10.05 9.73
C THR A 136 -13.81 9.49 9.56
N GLN A 137 -13.38 9.19 8.35
CA GLN A 137 -12.05 8.66 8.08
C GLN A 137 -10.97 9.67 8.50
N GLN A 138 -10.63 9.64 9.77
CA GLN A 138 -9.53 10.36 10.34
C GLN A 138 -8.36 9.40 10.52
N TYR A 139 -7.45 9.41 9.57
CA TYR A 139 -6.11 8.89 9.81
C TYR A 139 -5.49 9.67 10.95
N ASN A 140 -4.88 8.98 11.93
CA ASN A 140 -4.19 9.55 13.09
C ASN A 140 -5.05 10.08 14.25
N VAL A 141 -6.26 9.60 14.41
CA VAL A 141 -6.93 9.76 15.71
C VAL A 141 -6.31 8.74 16.67
N THR A 142 -5.65 9.21 17.70
CA THR A 142 -4.92 8.43 18.72
C THR A 142 -5.79 7.40 19.44
N HIS A 143 -7.08 7.33 19.15
CA HIS A 143 -8.07 6.44 19.77
C HIS A 143 -9.05 5.84 18.76
N ALA A 144 -8.76 5.89 17.44
CA ALA A 144 -9.57 5.13 16.51
C ALA A 144 -9.47 3.63 16.85
N PRO A 145 -10.58 2.91 17.03
CA PRO A 145 -10.53 1.49 17.26
C PRO A 145 -9.80 0.83 16.10
N CYS A 146 -8.85 -0.06 16.43
CA CYS A 146 -8.19 -0.89 15.44
C CYS A 146 -9.28 -1.65 14.67
N GLN A 147 -9.25 -1.56 13.34
CA GLN A 147 -10.21 -2.30 12.53
C GLN A 147 -10.02 -3.80 12.78
N LEU A 148 -11.10 -4.52 13.06
CA LEU A 148 -11.02 -5.95 13.42
C LEU A 148 -10.37 -6.79 12.31
N TRP A 149 -10.58 -6.45 11.04
CA TRP A 149 -9.93 -7.12 9.93
C TRP A 149 -8.39 -7.00 9.98
N LEU A 150 -7.87 -5.87 10.45
CA LEU A 150 -6.42 -5.68 10.61
C LEU A 150 -5.87 -6.57 11.72
N SER A 151 -6.60 -6.71 12.83
CA SER A 151 -6.26 -7.64 13.90
C SER A 151 -6.28 -9.10 13.40
N ARG A 152 -7.27 -9.45 12.57
CA ARG A 152 -7.37 -10.80 11.99
C ARG A 152 -6.24 -11.06 10.98
N ALA A 153 -5.88 -10.09 10.17
CA ALA A 153 -4.72 -10.19 9.26
C ALA A 153 -3.42 -10.44 10.06
N ALA A 154 -3.21 -9.70 11.14
CA ALA A 154 -2.06 -9.90 12.02
C ALA A 154 -2.07 -11.28 12.70
N GLU A 155 -3.22 -11.79 13.12
CA GLU A 155 -3.37 -13.15 13.63
C GLU A 155 -2.94 -14.21 12.60
N ILE A 156 -3.42 -14.09 11.36
CA ILE A 156 -3.06 -15.00 10.26
C ILE A 156 -1.56 -14.95 9.99
N GLU A 157 -0.97 -13.76 9.98
CA GLU A 157 0.47 -13.60 9.81
C GLU A 157 1.26 -14.29 10.90
N VAL A 158 0.94 -14.03 12.19
CA VAL A 158 1.60 -14.67 13.33
C VAL A 158 1.43 -16.19 13.29
N GLN A 159 0.24 -16.69 12.99
CA GLN A 159 -0.01 -18.12 12.86
C GLN A 159 0.83 -18.74 11.74
N SER A 160 0.96 -18.08 10.59
CA SER A 160 1.83 -18.51 9.49
C SER A 160 3.28 -18.64 9.92
N VAL A 161 3.79 -17.69 10.70
CA VAL A 161 5.16 -17.75 11.26
C VAL A 161 5.31 -18.92 12.22
N VAL A 162 4.35 -19.12 13.12
CA VAL A 162 4.34 -20.25 14.07
C VAL A 162 4.32 -21.59 13.34
N GLU A 163 3.50 -21.74 12.31
CA GLU A 163 3.43 -22.95 11.49
C GLU A 163 4.73 -23.20 10.75
N HIS A 164 5.37 -22.16 10.21
CA HIS A 164 6.68 -22.27 9.60
C HIS A 164 7.73 -22.79 10.59
N LEU A 165 7.80 -22.19 11.78
CA LEU A 165 8.79 -22.54 12.80
C LEU A 165 8.56 -23.93 13.40
N THR A 166 7.30 -24.36 13.56
CA THR A 166 6.96 -25.61 14.24
C THR A 166 6.78 -26.80 13.31
N GLN A 167 6.36 -26.58 12.07
CA GLN A 167 5.99 -27.61 11.10
C GLN A 167 6.81 -27.57 9.82
N GLY A 168 7.70 -26.57 9.65
CA GLY A 168 8.48 -26.36 8.43
C GLY A 168 7.65 -25.96 7.21
N LYS A 169 6.41 -25.54 7.40
CA LYS A 169 5.57 -25.05 6.30
C LYS A 169 6.07 -23.70 5.81
N ILE A 170 6.34 -23.59 4.53
CA ILE A 170 6.69 -22.29 3.92
C ILE A 170 5.39 -21.51 3.70
N SER A 171 5.28 -20.37 4.36
CA SER A 171 4.16 -19.45 4.11
C SER A 171 4.38 -18.72 2.77
N PRO A 172 3.35 -18.59 1.93
CA PRO A 172 3.42 -17.71 0.76
C PRO A 172 3.76 -16.25 1.13
N LEU A 173 3.46 -15.83 2.35
CA LEU A 173 3.75 -14.50 2.87
C LEU A 173 5.25 -14.24 3.12
N SER A 174 6.09 -15.28 3.15
CA SER A 174 7.52 -15.14 3.42
C SER A 174 8.39 -14.85 2.19
N LEU A 175 7.80 -14.74 1.00
CA LEU A 175 8.56 -14.79 -0.25
C LEU A 175 8.89 -13.42 -0.86
N CYS A 176 8.33 -12.30 -0.37
CA CYS A 176 8.41 -11.01 -1.07
C CYS A 176 9.15 -9.90 -0.31
N LEU A 177 9.67 -10.13 0.89
CA LEU A 177 10.14 -9.08 1.80
C LEU A 177 11.33 -8.23 1.28
N THR A 178 12.21 -8.78 0.46
CA THR A 178 13.38 -8.03 -0.03
C THR A 178 13.09 -7.23 -1.29
N GLU A 179 12.18 -7.69 -2.12
CA GLU A 179 11.88 -7.11 -3.43
C GLU A 179 11.28 -5.71 -3.31
N ALA A 180 10.35 -5.50 -2.39
CA ALA A 180 9.77 -4.19 -2.14
C ALA A 180 10.83 -3.15 -1.69
N ILE A 181 11.80 -3.57 -0.87
CA ILE A 181 12.92 -2.72 -0.43
C ILE A 181 13.81 -2.36 -1.62
N GLU A 182 14.13 -3.31 -2.49
CA GLU A 182 14.95 -3.07 -3.68
C GLU A 182 14.26 -2.09 -4.65
N VAL A 183 12.93 -2.20 -4.80
CA VAL A 183 12.13 -1.26 -5.58
C VAL A 183 12.13 0.13 -4.94
N ALA A 184 11.97 0.23 -3.63
CA ALA A 184 11.99 1.50 -2.91
C ALA A 184 13.34 2.21 -3.02
N GLU A 185 14.45 1.47 -2.92
CA GLU A 185 15.80 2.02 -3.13
C GLU A 185 16.00 2.49 -4.58
N ALA A 186 15.55 1.71 -5.56
CA ALA A 186 15.60 2.10 -6.97
C ALA A 186 14.75 3.34 -7.25
N ALA A 187 13.56 3.44 -6.64
CA ALA A 187 12.69 4.61 -6.74
C ALA A 187 13.35 5.85 -6.12
N LYS A 188 13.99 5.71 -4.95
CA LYS A 188 14.76 6.78 -4.32
C LYS A 188 15.90 7.28 -5.22
N GLN A 189 16.62 6.36 -5.85
CA GLN A 189 17.65 6.71 -6.83
C GLN A 189 17.06 7.40 -8.07
N SER A 190 15.88 6.96 -8.53
CA SER A 190 15.17 7.57 -9.65
C SER A 190 14.79 9.03 -9.35
N MET A 191 14.27 9.32 -8.16
CA MET A 191 13.93 10.69 -7.75
C MET A 191 15.14 11.63 -7.74
N VAL A 192 16.33 11.13 -7.38
CA VAL A 192 17.56 11.93 -7.35
C VAL A 192 18.13 12.15 -8.76
N THR A 193 18.08 11.12 -9.60
CA THR A 193 18.71 11.15 -10.94
C THR A 193 17.77 11.61 -12.05
N GLU A 194 16.46 11.68 -11.76
CA GLU A 194 15.40 11.97 -12.73
C GLU A 194 15.40 10.98 -13.91
N LYS A 195 15.79 9.74 -13.65
CA LYS A 195 15.89 8.68 -14.65
C LYS A 195 15.17 7.42 -14.20
N GLN A 196 14.76 6.61 -15.17
CA GLN A 196 14.33 5.24 -14.90
C GLN A 196 15.52 4.42 -14.37
N ILE A 197 15.29 3.69 -13.30
CA ILE A 197 16.29 2.84 -12.66
C ILE A 197 15.83 1.38 -12.75
N SER A 198 16.76 0.50 -13.13
CA SER A 198 16.53 -0.93 -13.06
C SER A 198 16.64 -1.41 -11.62
N VAL A 199 15.70 -2.23 -11.19
CA VAL A 199 15.73 -2.89 -9.88
C VAL A 199 16.79 -3.98 -9.93
N LYS A 200 17.75 -3.93 -9.03
CA LYS A 200 18.82 -4.93 -8.93
C LYS A 200 18.35 -6.05 -8.00
N LYS A 201 18.56 -7.27 -8.40
CA LYS A 201 18.55 -8.42 -7.49
C LYS A 201 19.91 -8.60 -6.87
#